data_146872d7e7cbb7871e77e432f75ab2b2
#
_entry.id   146872d7e7cbb7871e77e432f75ab2b2
#
_cell.length_a   1.000
_cell.length_b   1.000
_cell.length_c   1.000
_cell.angle_alpha   90.00
_cell.angle_beta   90.00
_cell.angle_gamma   90.00
#
_symmetry.space_group_name_H-M   'P 1'
#
loop_
_entity.id
_entity.type
_entity.pdbx_description
1 polymer ?
#
loop_
_entity_poly.entity_id
_entity_poly.type
_entity_poly.pdbx_seq_one_letter_code
_entity_poly.pdbx_strand_id
1 'polypeptide(L)'
;RAGGRRLRGRVLAGFSDPGAVRLEGLAPFGAPAFILVAEPGRAALLLPRESRVLVDAPADEVVHALAGVAMTADELRHVLSACLPASVDPTIGRAYGSDWWGIETSDGGLVYLRRAGDARRIAAVRRAGWLSEYSEWSGRLPGRLRLTSLTPIVEAVDLTVTLSQVRINTTLAPATFAVDIPPDAVPMTLDELKALAPLADSASASSG
;
A
#
# COMPACT_ATOMS: atom_id res chain seq x y z
N ARG A 1 8.56 -2.34 -9.52
CA ARG A 1 10.03 -2.35 -9.39
C ARG A 1 10.39 -1.37 -8.30
N ALA A 2 11.27 -1.73 -7.42
CA ALA A 2 11.92 -0.82 -6.49
C ALA A 2 13.43 -1.09 -6.62
N GLY A 3 14.25 -0.03 -6.74
CA GLY A 3 15.70 -0.16 -6.91
C GLY A 3 16.17 -1.02 -8.09
N GLY A 4 15.44 -0.98 -9.21
CA GLY A 4 15.77 -1.80 -10.39
C GLY A 4 15.40 -3.30 -10.27
N ARG A 5 14.97 -3.77 -9.10
CA ARG A 5 14.59 -5.16 -8.85
C ARG A 5 13.11 -5.40 -9.18
N ARG A 6 12.79 -6.57 -9.70
CA ARG A 6 11.42 -7.04 -9.88
C ARG A 6 11.02 -7.87 -8.67
N LEU A 7 10.09 -7.34 -7.89
CA LEU A 7 9.45 -8.09 -6.82
C LEU A 7 8.09 -8.58 -7.30
N ARG A 8 7.73 -9.80 -6.95
CA ARG A 8 6.40 -10.37 -7.20
C ARG A 8 5.99 -11.19 -5.99
N GLY A 9 4.82 -10.89 -5.47
CA GLY A 9 4.30 -11.59 -4.30
C GLY A 9 2.79 -11.43 -4.17
N ARG A 10 2.21 -12.14 -3.22
CA ARG A 10 0.81 -12.00 -2.81
C ARG A 10 0.78 -11.44 -1.41
N VAL A 11 -0.11 -10.50 -1.17
CA VAL A 11 -0.30 -9.89 0.16
C VAL A 11 -1.77 -10.02 0.53
N LEU A 12 -2.04 -10.50 1.74
CA LEU A 12 -3.33 -10.36 2.38
C LEU A 12 -3.34 -9.01 3.11
N ALA A 13 -4.38 -8.20 2.88
CA ALA A 13 -4.50 -6.89 3.49
C ALA A 13 -5.84 -6.73 4.22
N GLY A 14 -5.80 -6.22 5.43
CA GLY A 14 -6.96 -5.82 6.23
C GLY A 14 -6.83 -4.36 6.65
N PHE A 15 -7.92 -3.61 6.58
CA PHE A 15 -7.98 -2.22 7.00
C PHE A 15 -9.17 -2.02 7.94
N SER A 16 -8.98 -1.22 8.97
CA SER A 16 -10.08 -0.76 9.83
C SER A 16 -10.03 0.75 10.03
N ASP A 17 -11.14 1.32 10.44
CA ASP A 17 -11.25 2.69 10.90
C ASP A 17 -11.16 2.70 12.44
N PRO A 18 -10.37 3.58 13.08
CA PRO A 18 -9.56 4.64 12.49
C PRO A 18 -8.11 4.21 12.17
N GLY A 19 -7.82 3.89 10.90
CA GLY A 19 -6.45 3.86 10.38
C GLY A 19 -5.57 2.68 10.76
N ALA A 20 -6.10 1.54 11.27
CA ALA A 20 -5.30 0.35 11.45
C ALA A 20 -5.19 -0.46 10.15
N VAL A 21 -4.01 -1.01 9.89
CA VAL A 21 -3.74 -1.90 8.75
C VAL A 21 -2.99 -3.14 9.20
N ARG A 22 -3.35 -4.28 8.60
CA ARG A 22 -2.57 -5.51 8.63
C ARG A 22 -2.20 -5.92 7.22
N LEU A 23 -0.93 -6.18 6.98
CA LEU A 23 -0.43 -6.75 5.72
C LEU A 23 0.33 -8.04 6.03
N GLU A 24 0.01 -9.11 5.31
CA GLU A 24 0.74 -10.36 5.38
C GLU A 24 1.29 -10.73 4.02
N GLY A 25 2.59 -10.82 3.89
CA GLY A 25 3.25 -11.33 2.70
C GLY A 25 3.11 -12.85 2.65
N LEU A 26 2.31 -13.35 1.70
CA LEU A 26 2.07 -14.79 1.58
C LEU A 26 3.24 -15.45 0.87
N ALA A 27 3.77 -16.49 1.48
CA ALA A 27 4.76 -17.36 0.86
C ALA A 27 4.07 -18.57 0.19
N PRO A 28 4.69 -19.17 -0.83
CA PRO A 28 4.13 -20.36 -1.46
C PRO A 28 3.96 -21.53 -0.47
N PHE A 29 4.86 -21.64 0.50
CA PHE A 29 4.86 -22.69 1.53
C PHE A 29 5.36 -22.13 2.87
N GLY A 30 4.84 -22.68 3.97
CA GLY A 30 5.28 -22.37 5.32
C GLY A 30 4.75 -21.04 5.86
N ALA A 31 5.51 -20.43 6.77
CA ALA A 31 5.15 -19.17 7.42
C ALA A 31 5.13 -17.99 6.43
N PRO A 32 4.34 -16.95 6.69
CA PRO A 32 4.38 -15.71 5.93
C PRO A 32 5.81 -15.15 5.83
N ALA A 33 6.10 -14.44 4.74
CA ALA A 33 7.38 -13.75 4.61
C ALA A 33 7.48 -12.59 5.60
N PHE A 34 6.36 -11.90 5.82
CA PHE A 34 6.24 -10.84 6.84
C PHE A 34 4.79 -10.71 7.32
N ILE A 35 4.63 -10.19 8.53
CA ILE A 35 3.37 -9.73 9.09
C ILE A 35 3.61 -8.31 9.59
N LEU A 36 2.97 -7.33 8.96
CA LEU A 36 2.99 -5.93 9.36
C LEU A 36 1.63 -5.57 9.94
N VAL A 37 1.63 -5.01 11.12
CA VAL A 37 0.48 -4.30 11.69
C VAL A 37 0.90 -2.86 11.95
N ALA A 38 0.12 -1.92 11.45
CA ALA A 38 0.35 -0.50 11.71
C ALA A 38 -0.94 0.16 12.19
N GLU A 39 -0.78 1.04 13.14
CA GLU A 39 -1.78 1.96 13.69
C GLU A 39 -1.28 3.39 13.50
N PRO A 40 -2.08 4.42 13.76
CA PRO A 40 -1.62 5.80 13.67
C PRO A 40 -0.33 6.03 14.49
N GLY A 41 0.75 6.37 13.80
CA GLY A 41 2.04 6.71 14.39
C GLY A 41 2.97 5.54 14.74
N ARG A 42 2.52 4.30 14.77
CA ARG A 42 3.37 3.15 15.14
C ARG A 42 3.09 1.91 14.30
N ALA A 43 4.10 1.07 14.15
CA ALA A 43 3.97 -0.23 13.52
C ALA A 43 4.75 -1.32 14.28
N ALA A 44 4.27 -2.56 14.11
CA ALA A 44 4.98 -3.77 14.45
C ALA A 44 5.14 -4.63 13.20
N LEU A 45 6.35 -5.11 12.96
CA LEU A 45 6.70 -5.99 11.85
C LEU A 45 7.33 -7.27 12.39
N LEU A 46 6.73 -8.40 12.07
CA LEU A 46 7.30 -9.72 12.34
C LEU A 46 7.81 -10.31 11.02
N LEU A 47 9.03 -10.82 11.05
CA LEU A 47 9.65 -11.63 10.00
C LEU A 47 9.75 -13.08 10.52
N PRO A 48 8.72 -13.92 10.29
CA PRO A 48 8.65 -15.24 10.94
C PRO A 48 9.77 -16.18 10.53
N ARG A 49 10.30 -16.04 9.31
CA ARG A 49 11.35 -16.90 8.78
C ARG A 49 12.72 -16.60 9.37
N GLU A 50 12.95 -15.35 9.70
CA GLU A 50 14.18 -14.84 10.29
C GLU A 50 14.11 -14.84 11.83
N SER A 51 12.94 -15.19 12.41
CA SER A 51 12.63 -15.05 13.84
C SER A 51 12.97 -13.66 14.37
N ARG A 52 12.65 -12.61 13.59
CA ARG A 52 12.95 -11.21 13.93
C ARG A 52 11.67 -10.41 14.08
N VAL A 53 11.70 -9.44 15.02
CA VAL A 53 10.58 -8.54 15.26
C VAL A 53 11.05 -7.11 15.43
N LEU A 54 10.34 -6.17 14.78
CA LEU A 54 10.45 -4.72 14.99
C LEU A 54 9.15 -4.24 15.63
N VAL A 55 9.22 -3.53 16.74
CA VAL A 55 8.05 -2.98 17.43
C VAL A 55 8.22 -1.48 17.65
N ASP A 56 7.10 -0.77 17.81
CA ASP A 56 7.03 0.66 18.14
C ASP A 56 7.82 1.58 17.19
N ALA A 57 7.96 1.20 15.93
CA ALA A 57 8.61 2.02 14.92
C ALA A 57 7.59 2.89 14.16
N PRO A 58 8.02 4.04 13.56
CA PRO A 58 7.16 4.85 12.71
C PRO A 58 6.59 4.06 11.53
N ALA A 59 5.25 4.07 11.39
CA ALA A 59 4.57 3.19 10.43
C ALA A 59 4.99 3.44 8.97
N ASP A 60 5.16 4.69 8.57
CA ASP A 60 5.59 5.11 7.23
C ASP A 60 7.03 4.67 6.93
N GLU A 61 7.93 4.73 7.92
CA GLU A 61 9.30 4.26 7.76
C GLU A 61 9.38 2.74 7.62
N VAL A 62 8.55 2.00 8.36
CA VAL A 62 8.50 0.53 8.24
C VAL A 62 7.94 0.11 6.88
N VAL A 63 6.85 0.76 6.40
CA VAL A 63 6.29 0.51 5.07
C VAL A 63 7.32 0.87 3.98
N HIS A 64 8.03 1.99 4.15
CA HIS A 64 9.09 2.38 3.23
C HIS A 64 10.24 1.36 3.20
N ALA A 65 10.73 0.93 4.35
CA ALA A 65 11.80 -0.07 4.43
C ALA A 65 11.38 -1.42 3.83
N LEU A 66 10.10 -1.81 3.99
CA LEU A 66 9.58 -3.07 3.50
C LEU A 66 9.29 -3.06 1.99
N ALA A 67 8.65 -2.01 1.48
CA ALA A 67 8.07 -1.96 0.13
C ALA A 67 8.63 -0.84 -0.76
N GLY A 68 9.51 0.01 -0.26
CA GLY A 68 10.04 1.19 -0.97
C GLY A 68 9.02 2.32 -1.13
N VAL A 69 7.87 2.24 -0.46
CA VAL A 69 6.76 3.19 -0.58
C VAL A 69 6.58 3.92 0.73
N ALA A 70 6.94 5.20 0.78
CA ALA A 70 6.74 6.04 1.96
C ALA A 70 5.27 6.50 2.00
N MET A 71 4.42 5.71 2.66
CA MET A 71 3.00 6.00 2.87
C MET A 71 2.57 5.55 4.27
N THR A 72 1.72 6.34 4.88
CA THR A 72 1.03 5.94 6.10
C THR A 72 -0.01 4.84 5.82
N ALA A 73 -0.48 4.18 6.86
CA ALA A 73 -1.53 3.17 6.75
C ALA A 73 -2.81 3.72 6.09
N ASP A 74 -3.18 4.95 6.43
CA ASP A 74 -4.37 5.60 5.90
C ASP A 74 -4.20 6.01 4.43
N GLU A 75 -3.04 6.53 4.04
CA GLU A 75 -2.71 6.82 2.64
C GLU A 75 -2.74 5.56 1.79
N LEU A 76 -2.18 4.45 2.30
CA LEU A 76 -2.21 3.16 1.62
C LEU A 76 -3.66 2.68 1.39
N ARG A 77 -4.53 2.82 2.40
CA ARG A 77 -5.96 2.52 2.28
C ARG A 77 -6.64 3.36 1.20
N HIS A 78 -6.39 4.68 1.18
CA HIS A 78 -6.95 5.59 0.18
C HIS A 78 -6.47 5.25 -1.23
N VAL A 79 -5.17 4.98 -1.39
CA VAL A 79 -4.59 4.59 -2.67
C VAL A 79 -5.18 3.28 -3.17
N LEU A 80 -5.28 2.24 -2.33
CA LEU A 80 -5.83 0.94 -2.74
C LEU A 80 -7.33 0.99 -3.06
N SER A 81 -8.08 1.87 -2.41
CA SER A 81 -9.54 1.99 -2.62
C SER A 81 -9.93 3.03 -3.68
N ALA A 82 -8.96 3.74 -4.26
CA ALA A 82 -9.20 4.90 -5.13
C ALA A 82 -10.11 5.95 -4.48
N CYS A 83 -9.90 6.22 -3.21
CA CYS A 83 -10.59 7.25 -2.43
C CYS A 83 -9.65 8.40 -2.11
N LEU A 84 -10.20 9.58 -1.87
CA LEU A 84 -9.46 10.70 -1.30
C LEU A 84 -9.71 10.77 0.21
N PRO A 85 -8.76 11.25 1.02
CA PRO A 85 -9.02 11.59 2.41
C PRO A 85 -10.15 12.58 2.54
N ALA A 86 -10.94 12.48 3.60
CA ALA A 86 -12.06 13.40 3.87
C ALA A 86 -11.61 14.87 4.07
N SER A 87 -10.34 15.08 4.42
CA SER A 87 -9.73 16.42 4.57
C SER A 87 -9.30 17.05 3.25
N VAL A 88 -9.45 16.36 2.12
CA VAL A 88 -9.01 16.84 0.81
C VAL A 88 -10.22 17.27 -0.01
N ASP A 89 -10.38 18.57 -0.17
CA ASP A 89 -11.48 19.16 -0.92
C ASP A 89 -11.12 19.42 -2.39
N PRO A 90 -12.07 19.24 -3.33
CA PRO A 90 -11.91 19.69 -4.70
C PRO A 90 -11.93 21.22 -4.76
N THR A 91 -11.02 21.82 -5.53
CA THR A 91 -10.94 23.28 -5.69
C THR A 91 -11.36 23.74 -7.07
N ILE A 92 -10.67 23.29 -8.10
CA ILE A 92 -10.89 23.67 -9.50
C ILE A 92 -11.10 22.42 -10.34
N GLY A 93 -12.18 22.42 -11.14
CA GLY A 93 -12.47 21.34 -12.10
C GLY A 93 -12.41 21.86 -13.54
N ARG A 94 -11.78 21.08 -14.41
CA ARG A 94 -11.75 21.34 -15.87
C ARG A 94 -12.22 20.10 -16.63
N ALA A 95 -13.06 20.29 -17.62
CA ALA A 95 -13.45 19.25 -18.56
C ALA A 95 -12.47 19.22 -19.75
N TYR A 96 -12.12 18.04 -20.20
CA TYR A 96 -11.31 17.78 -21.39
C TYR A 96 -12.11 16.90 -22.35
N GLY A 97 -12.82 17.54 -23.27
CA GLY A 97 -13.80 16.88 -24.12
C GLY A 97 -15.01 16.35 -23.33
N SER A 98 -15.64 15.30 -23.82
CA SER A 98 -16.86 14.70 -23.23
C SER A 98 -16.60 13.70 -22.12
N ASP A 99 -15.38 13.16 -22.03
CA ASP A 99 -15.13 11.94 -21.26
C ASP A 99 -14.10 12.08 -20.14
N TRP A 100 -13.42 13.22 -20.07
CA TRP A 100 -12.37 13.43 -19.08
C TRP A 100 -12.56 14.72 -18.28
N TRP A 101 -12.19 14.66 -17.01
CA TRP A 101 -12.16 15.82 -16.10
C TRP A 101 -10.87 15.76 -15.27
N GLY A 102 -10.23 16.90 -15.09
CA GLY A 102 -9.17 17.11 -14.10
C GLY A 102 -9.72 17.95 -12.97
N ILE A 103 -9.48 17.53 -11.74
CA ILE A 103 -9.92 18.22 -10.52
C ILE A 103 -8.68 18.47 -9.67
N GLU A 104 -8.38 19.74 -9.43
CA GLU A 104 -7.37 20.15 -8.47
C GLU A 104 -7.92 20.00 -7.05
N THR A 105 -7.06 19.64 -6.12
CA THR A 105 -7.43 19.45 -4.72
C THR A 105 -6.73 20.46 -3.81
N SER A 106 -7.29 20.70 -2.62
CA SER A 106 -6.81 21.70 -1.65
C SER A 106 -5.36 21.49 -1.20
N ASP A 107 -4.83 20.27 -1.29
CA ASP A 107 -3.46 19.89 -0.98
C ASP A 107 -2.50 19.93 -2.19
N GLY A 108 -2.93 20.50 -3.31
CA GLY A 108 -2.15 20.58 -4.55
C GLY A 108 -2.12 19.29 -5.36
N GLY A 109 -2.94 18.32 -5.02
CA GLY A 109 -3.14 17.11 -5.82
C GLY A 109 -3.94 17.37 -7.08
N LEU A 110 -3.98 16.37 -7.96
CA LEU A 110 -4.76 16.38 -9.19
C LEU A 110 -5.43 15.03 -9.40
N VAL A 111 -6.75 15.04 -9.52
CA VAL A 111 -7.58 13.86 -9.73
C VAL A 111 -8.08 13.86 -11.18
N TYR A 112 -7.81 12.80 -11.89
CA TYR A 112 -8.35 12.58 -13.24
C TYR A 112 -9.55 11.65 -13.18
N LEU A 113 -10.69 12.14 -13.64
CA LEU A 113 -11.90 11.34 -13.79
C LEU A 113 -12.11 10.99 -15.25
N ARG A 114 -12.64 9.81 -15.49
CA ARG A 114 -13.07 9.34 -16.82
C ARG A 114 -14.53 8.92 -16.77
N ARG A 115 -15.26 9.15 -17.86
CA ARG A 115 -16.62 8.64 -18.07
C ARG A 115 -16.63 7.11 -18.07
N ALA A 116 -17.59 6.53 -17.37
CA ALA A 116 -17.83 5.09 -17.29
C ALA A 116 -19.35 4.85 -17.31
N GLY A 117 -19.94 4.79 -18.49
CA GLY A 117 -21.40 4.85 -18.66
C GLY A 117 -21.93 6.20 -18.18
N ASP A 118 -22.94 6.17 -17.30
CA ASP A 118 -23.54 7.38 -16.71
C ASP A 118 -22.77 7.93 -15.50
N ALA A 119 -21.75 7.20 -15.05
CA ALA A 119 -20.92 7.59 -13.91
C ALA A 119 -19.57 8.15 -14.34
N ARG A 120 -18.87 8.75 -13.39
CA ARG A 120 -17.45 9.11 -13.50
C ARG A 120 -16.65 8.28 -12.53
N ARG A 121 -15.48 7.79 -12.97
CA ARG A 121 -14.56 7.02 -12.16
C ARG A 121 -13.21 7.69 -12.11
N ILE A 122 -12.51 7.58 -10.98
CA ILE A 122 -11.14 8.02 -10.87
C ILE A 122 -10.29 7.13 -11.78
N ALA A 123 -9.62 7.76 -12.75
CA ALA A 123 -8.68 7.08 -13.65
C ALA A 123 -7.25 7.18 -13.13
N ALA A 124 -6.91 8.34 -12.54
CA ALA A 124 -5.62 8.54 -11.90
C ALA A 124 -5.69 9.62 -10.82
N VAL A 125 -4.76 9.54 -9.88
CA VAL A 125 -4.51 10.58 -8.85
C VAL A 125 -3.02 10.87 -8.81
N ARG A 126 -2.68 12.16 -8.94
CA ARG A 126 -1.33 12.66 -8.69
C ARG A 126 -1.32 13.43 -7.38
N ARG A 127 -0.62 12.93 -6.37
CA ARG A 127 -0.59 13.51 -5.03
C ARG A 127 0.67 13.09 -4.28
N ALA A 128 1.22 13.99 -3.46
CA ALA A 128 2.35 13.70 -2.56
C ALA A 128 3.54 12.98 -3.23
N GLY A 129 3.87 13.36 -4.47
CA GLY A 129 4.98 12.75 -5.22
C GLY A 129 4.67 11.41 -5.89
N TRP A 130 3.42 10.96 -5.86
CA TRP A 130 2.96 9.71 -6.46
C TRP A 130 1.95 9.93 -7.57
N LEU A 131 1.99 9.05 -8.57
CA LEU A 131 0.93 8.85 -9.56
C LEU A 131 0.32 7.47 -9.33
N SER A 132 -0.97 7.46 -9.01
CA SER A 132 -1.79 6.24 -8.90
C SER A 132 -2.71 6.16 -10.10
N GLU A 133 -2.63 5.09 -10.88
CA GLU A 133 -3.48 4.85 -12.06
C GLU A 133 -4.40 3.64 -11.79
N TYR A 134 -5.69 3.76 -12.10
CA TYR A 134 -6.72 2.78 -11.75
C TYR A 134 -7.39 2.18 -12.97
N SER A 135 -7.59 0.87 -12.96
CA SER A 135 -8.25 0.14 -14.04
C SER A 135 -8.99 -1.11 -13.52
N GLU A 136 -9.64 -1.83 -14.42
CA GLU A 136 -10.32 -3.11 -14.14
C GLU A 136 -11.35 -2.99 -13.01
N TRP A 137 -12.19 -1.95 -13.06
CA TRP A 137 -13.16 -1.65 -12.02
C TRP A 137 -14.22 -2.75 -11.86
N SER A 138 -14.41 -3.19 -10.61
CA SER A 138 -15.50 -4.07 -10.18
C SER A 138 -16.37 -3.33 -9.17
N GLY A 139 -17.57 -2.96 -9.55
CA GLY A 139 -18.41 -2.09 -8.72
C GLY A 139 -17.75 -0.75 -8.44
N ARG A 140 -17.48 -0.47 -7.18
CA ARG A 140 -16.90 0.81 -6.69
C ARG A 140 -15.40 0.77 -6.47
N LEU A 141 -14.76 -0.40 -6.60
CA LEU A 141 -13.34 -0.58 -6.36
C LEU A 141 -12.57 -0.87 -7.64
N PRO A 142 -11.34 -0.38 -7.78
CA PRO A 142 -10.46 -0.78 -8.87
C PRO A 142 -10.03 -2.23 -8.66
N GLY A 143 -9.97 -3.00 -9.73
CA GLY A 143 -9.34 -4.33 -9.73
C GLY A 143 -7.83 -4.24 -9.89
N ARG A 144 -7.35 -3.13 -10.46
CA ARG A 144 -5.93 -2.92 -10.71
C ARG A 144 -5.51 -1.49 -10.42
N LEU A 145 -4.38 -1.36 -9.75
CA LEU A 145 -3.70 -0.12 -9.45
C LEU A 145 -2.25 -0.19 -9.96
N ARG A 146 -1.77 0.87 -10.59
CA ARG A 146 -0.34 1.12 -10.79
C ARG A 146 0.07 2.36 -10.01
N LEU A 147 1.11 2.23 -9.20
CA LEU A 147 1.67 3.30 -8.38
C LEU A 147 3.09 3.60 -8.89
N THR A 148 3.34 4.84 -9.26
CA THR A 148 4.63 5.28 -9.79
C THR A 148 5.12 6.51 -9.00
N SER A 149 6.38 6.52 -8.59
CA SER A 149 6.99 7.70 -7.99
C SER A 149 7.25 8.76 -9.08
N LEU A 150 6.88 10.02 -8.80
CA LEU A 150 7.06 11.15 -9.73
C LEU A 150 8.36 11.90 -9.48
N THR A 151 8.91 11.80 -8.28
CA THR A 151 10.18 12.43 -7.94
C THR A 151 11.28 11.39 -8.13
N PRO A 152 12.42 11.72 -8.73
CA PRO A 152 13.60 10.87 -8.75
C PRO A 152 14.22 10.84 -7.34
N ILE A 153 13.56 10.19 -6.40
CA ILE A 153 14.18 9.73 -5.17
C ILE A 153 15.11 8.61 -5.58
N VAL A 154 16.14 8.36 -4.84
CA VAL A 154 17.27 7.46 -5.11
C VAL A 154 16.88 6.12 -5.77
N GLU A 155 15.61 5.71 -5.69
CA GLU A 155 15.04 4.54 -6.35
C GLU A 155 13.63 4.82 -6.90
N ALA A 156 13.47 4.73 -8.22
CA ALA A 156 12.17 4.84 -8.86
C ALA A 156 11.30 3.62 -8.53
N VAL A 157 10.12 3.86 -7.97
CA VAL A 157 9.11 2.82 -7.70
C VAL A 157 8.11 2.75 -8.85
N ASP A 158 7.88 1.56 -9.36
CA ASP A 158 6.80 1.22 -10.29
C ASP A 158 6.15 -0.08 -9.80
N LEU A 159 5.06 0.06 -9.08
CA LEU A 159 4.34 -1.04 -8.43
C LEU A 159 3.00 -1.25 -9.11
N THR A 160 2.73 -2.48 -9.56
CA THR A 160 1.38 -2.88 -10.01
C THR A 160 0.76 -3.80 -8.98
N VAL A 161 -0.44 -3.46 -8.53
CA VAL A 161 -1.26 -4.23 -7.60
C VAL A 161 -2.53 -4.70 -8.30
N THR A 162 -2.86 -5.98 -8.18
CA THR A 162 -4.15 -6.52 -8.58
C THR A 162 -4.93 -6.90 -7.33
N LEU A 163 -6.11 -6.33 -7.16
CA LEU A 163 -7.01 -6.61 -6.04
C LEU A 163 -7.93 -7.78 -6.37
N SER A 164 -8.02 -8.73 -5.48
CA SER A 164 -8.92 -9.89 -5.62
C SER A 164 -9.55 -10.24 -4.27
N GLN A 165 -10.73 -10.87 -4.29
CA GLN A 165 -11.45 -11.31 -3.09
C GLN A 165 -11.71 -10.18 -2.09
N VAL A 166 -11.95 -8.96 -2.58
CA VAL A 166 -12.15 -7.78 -1.73
C VAL A 166 -13.52 -7.87 -1.04
N ARG A 167 -13.51 -7.66 0.28
CA ARG A 167 -14.72 -7.52 1.09
C ARG A 167 -14.73 -6.14 1.72
N ILE A 168 -15.83 -5.41 1.59
CA ILE A 168 -16.02 -4.08 2.18
C ILE A 168 -17.05 -4.16 3.30
N ASN A 169 -16.89 -3.29 4.31
CA ASN A 169 -17.78 -3.21 5.46
C ASN A 169 -17.91 -4.56 6.22
N THR A 170 -16.83 -5.36 6.22
CA THR A 170 -16.76 -6.57 7.02
C THR A 170 -16.18 -6.24 8.38
N THR A 171 -16.84 -6.63 9.44
CA THR A 171 -16.33 -6.48 10.80
C THR A 171 -15.10 -7.38 10.97
N LEU A 172 -13.94 -6.77 11.26
CA LEU A 172 -12.71 -7.48 11.61
C LEU A 172 -12.59 -7.50 13.15
N ALA A 173 -12.20 -8.64 13.68
CA ALA A 173 -11.96 -8.75 15.12
C ALA A 173 -10.75 -7.88 15.52
N PRO A 174 -10.73 -7.27 16.72
CA PRO A 174 -9.57 -6.48 17.19
C PRO A 174 -8.25 -7.26 17.15
N ALA A 175 -8.29 -8.56 17.41
CA ALA A 175 -7.14 -9.46 17.32
C ALA A 175 -6.52 -9.53 15.90
N THR A 176 -7.27 -9.17 14.85
CA THR A 176 -6.74 -9.05 13.50
C THR A 176 -5.61 -8.02 13.42
N PHE A 177 -5.67 -6.98 14.24
CA PHE A 177 -4.68 -5.91 14.26
C PHE A 177 -3.69 -6.05 15.42
N ALA A 178 -3.46 -7.27 15.89
CA ALA A 178 -2.41 -7.62 16.82
C ALA A 178 -1.37 -8.51 16.16
N VAL A 179 -0.11 -8.37 16.55
CA VAL A 179 0.97 -9.28 16.17
C VAL A 179 1.21 -10.22 17.33
N ASP A 180 1.06 -11.52 17.11
CA ASP A 180 1.46 -12.54 18.06
C ASP A 180 2.97 -12.77 17.91
N ILE A 181 3.74 -12.23 18.87
CA ILE A 181 5.19 -12.26 18.84
C ILE A 181 5.67 -13.55 19.50
N PRO A 182 6.33 -14.46 18.76
CA PRO A 182 6.90 -15.67 19.35
C PRO A 182 7.93 -15.34 20.44
N PRO A 183 8.02 -16.14 21.51
CA PRO A 183 8.93 -15.86 22.63
C PRO A 183 10.43 -15.93 22.24
N ASP A 184 10.74 -16.58 21.13
CA ASP A 184 12.06 -16.73 20.55
C ASP A 184 12.38 -15.65 19.49
N ALA A 185 11.45 -14.75 19.21
CA ALA A 185 11.68 -13.68 18.25
C ALA A 185 12.71 -12.68 18.77
N VAL A 186 13.74 -12.44 17.97
CA VAL A 186 14.82 -11.51 18.30
C VAL A 186 14.43 -10.09 17.88
N PRO A 187 14.44 -9.10 18.77
CA PRO A 187 14.22 -7.71 18.41
C PRO A 187 15.19 -7.23 17.33
N MET A 188 14.72 -6.38 16.44
CA MET A 188 15.54 -5.70 15.44
C MET A 188 15.24 -4.21 15.42
N THR A 189 16.19 -3.44 14.90
CA THR A 189 16.05 -2.02 14.63
C THR A 189 15.56 -1.74 13.22
N LEU A 190 15.13 -0.51 12.97
CA LEU A 190 14.74 -0.08 11.63
C LEU A 190 15.92 -0.11 10.63
N ASP A 191 17.13 0.19 11.08
CA ASP A 191 18.34 0.14 10.25
C ASP A 191 18.69 -1.29 9.85
N GLU A 192 18.52 -2.24 10.76
CA GLU A 192 18.66 -3.66 10.44
C GLU A 192 17.59 -4.12 9.46
N LEU A 193 16.34 -3.65 9.58
CA LEU A 193 15.29 -3.93 8.60
C LEU A 193 15.65 -3.42 7.21
N LYS A 194 16.15 -2.18 7.12
CA LYS A 194 16.62 -1.58 5.85
C LYS A 194 17.75 -2.41 5.23
N ALA A 195 18.66 -2.94 6.05
CA ALA A 195 19.76 -3.78 5.59
C ALA A 195 19.32 -5.17 5.11
N LEU A 196 18.29 -5.76 5.74
CA LEU A 196 17.75 -7.07 5.36
C LEU A 196 17.02 -7.05 4.02
N ALA A 197 16.39 -5.92 3.64
CA ALA A 197 15.58 -5.78 2.42
C ALA A 197 14.68 -7.03 2.16
N PRO A 198 13.80 -7.41 3.11
CA PRO A 198 13.17 -8.75 3.19
C PRO A 198 12.35 -9.15 1.97
N LEU A 199 11.89 -8.20 1.16
CA LEU A 199 11.20 -8.50 -0.09
C LEU A 199 12.16 -8.75 -1.26
N ALA A 200 13.46 -8.42 -1.12
CA ALA A 200 14.45 -8.66 -2.17
C ALA A 200 14.82 -10.14 -2.29
N ASP A 201 14.83 -10.87 -1.19
CA ASP A 201 15.27 -12.27 -1.14
C ASP A 201 14.17 -13.29 -1.51
N SER A 202 12.88 -12.90 -1.36
CA SER A 202 11.76 -13.77 -1.74
C SER A 202 11.65 -14.04 -3.25
N ALA A 203 12.32 -13.26 -4.08
CA ALA A 203 12.31 -13.44 -5.54
C ALA A 203 13.29 -14.51 -6.03
N SER A 204 14.32 -14.84 -5.26
CA SER A 204 15.34 -15.85 -5.63
C SER A 204 14.90 -17.29 -5.35
N ALA A 205 13.92 -17.50 -4.48
CA ALA A 205 13.43 -18.83 -4.11
C ALA A 205 12.43 -19.46 -5.12
N SER A 206 11.99 -18.72 -6.15
CA SER A 206 10.99 -19.19 -7.13
C SER A 206 11.57 -19.57 -8.50
N SER A 207 12.89 -19.70 -8.62
CA SER A 207 13.59 -20.07 -9.87
C SER A 207 14.33 -21.40 -9.76
N GLY A 208 13.79 -22.35 -9.00
CA GLY A 208 14.29 -23.71 -8.92
C GLY A 208 13.24 -24.71 -9.42
#